data_e4e591c7a61d3ad358d31c45beea4ca7
#
_entry.id   e4e591c7a61d3ad358d31c45beea4ca7
#
_cell.length_a   1.000
_cell.length_b   1.000
_cell.length_c   1.000
_cell.angle_alpha   90.00
_cell.angle_beta   90.00
_cell.angle_gamma   90.00
#
_symmetry.space_group_name_H-M   'P 1'
#
loop_
_entity.id
_entity.type
_entity.pdbx_description
1 polymer ?
#
loop_
_entity_poly.entity_id
_entity_poly.type
_entity_poly.pdbx_seq_one_letter_code
_entity_poly.pdbx_strand_id
1 'polypeptide(L)'
;MIYGYCRISRKTQNIERQIRNIQESYPSALIIQEAYTGTKVVGRKEFEKLVQKVKPGDTIVFDSVSRMSRNAAEGFELYKRWYEEGIELVYLKEPSINTAVTRKMLQNRIDISIHTGKDSTDKFFTSIVEAMNQLQMDNVYERIKEAFDQSQKEVDDLHKRTSEGIQTARNAGKQIGQVKGATLHIKKKAPIKEQIKRKSKSFDGTYTDADL
;
A
#
# COMPACT_ATOMS: atom_id res chain seq x y z
N MET A 1 -10.33 -7.65 -14.57
CA MET A 1 -11.14 -7.31 -13.36
C MET A 1 -10.55 -6.10 -12.65
N ILE A 2 -11.34 -5.44 -11.75
CA ILE A 2 -10.84 -4.30 -10.96
C ILE A 2 -10.86 -4.70 -9.48
N TYR A 3 -9.73 -4.59 -8.81
CA TYR A 3 -9.56 -4.87 -7.38
C TYR A 3 -9.22 -3.57 -6.64
N GLY A 4 -9.93 -3.28 -5.55
CA GLY A 4 -9.62 -2.18 -4.65
C GLY A 4 -8.94 -2.71 -3.39
N TYR A 5 -7.67 -2.38 -3.16
CA TYR A 5 -6.96 -2.85 -1.98
C TYR A 5 -6.89 -1.78 -0.88
N CYS A 6 -7.46 -2.12 0.26
CA CYS A 6 -7.52 -1.26 1.44
C CYS A 6 -6.75 -1.90 2.61
N ARG A 7 -5.88 -1.11 3.28
CA ARG A 7 -5.09 -1.60 4.40
C ARG A 7 -5.15 -0.67 5.59
N ILE A 8 -5.31 -1.25 6.79
CA ILE A 8 -5.18 -0.59 8.09
C ILE A 8 -4.13 -1.27 8.96
N SER A 9 -3.56 -0.54 9.91
CA SER A 9 -2.57 -1.09 10.84
C SER A 9 -3.21 -1.91 11.96
N ARG A 10 -4.44 -1.59 12.37
CA ARG A 10 -5.17 -2.31 13.44
C ARG A 10 -6.64 -2.44 13.05
N LYS A 11 -7.27 -3.57 13.39
CA LYS A 11 -8.70 -3.84 13.12
C LYS A 11 -9.67 -2.77 13.71
N THR A 12 -9.21 -2.02 14.72
CA THR A 12 -9.99 -0.92 15.33
C THR A 12 -9.96 0.38 14.54
N GLN A 13 -9.10 0.49 13.50
CA GLN A 13 -9.04 1.67 12.64
C GLN A 13 -10.15 1.61 11.60
N ASN A 14 -10.67 2.79 11.24
CA ASN A 14 -11.70 2.89 10.21
C ASN A 14 -11.08 2.78 8.82
N ILE A 15 -11.50 1.77 8.06
CA ILE A 15 -11.08 1.50 6.68
C ILE A 15 -12.05 2.12 5.65
N GLU A 16 -13.26 2.53 6.08
CA GLU A 16 -14.35 2.97 5.20
C GLU A 16 -13.98 4.13 4.29
N ARG A 17 -13.11 5.05 4.78
CA ARG A 17 -12.62 6.15 3.94
C ARG A 17 -11.92 5.65 2.69
N GLN A 18 -11.06 4.63 2.82
CA GLN A 18 -10.34 4.07 1.67
C GLN A 18 -11.30 3.35 0.72
N ILE A 19 -12.26 2.61 1.27
CA ILE A 19 -13.29 1.91 0.50
C ILE A 19 -14.10 2.92 -0.30
N ARG A 20 -14.61 3.97 0.35
CA ARG A 20 -15.38 5.02 -0.30
C ARG A 20 -14.58 5.70 -1.41
N ASN A 21 -13.35 6.14 -1.16
CA ASN A 21 -12.52 6.80 -2.16
C ASN A 21 -12.31 5.91 -3.40
N ILE A 22 -12.11 4.60 -3.19
CA ILE A 22 -11.94 3.65 -4.30
C ILE A 22 -13.26 3.46 -5.03
N GLN A 23 -14.38 3.27 -4.33
CA GLN A 23 -15.68 3.03 -4.95
C GLN A 23 -16.26 4.26 -5.67
N GLU A 24 -15.93 5.46 -5.22
CA GLU A 24 -16.28 6.70 -5.93
C GLU A 24 -15.61 6.77 -7.31
N SER A 25 -14.36 6.32 -7.44
CA SER A 25 -13.63 6.32 -8.70
C SER A 25 -13.84 5.05 -9.53
N TYR A 26 -14.05 3.91 -8.86
CA TYR A 26 -14.19 2.58 -9.44
C TYR A 26 -15.33 1.80 -8.77
N PRO A 27 -16.62 2.09 -9.10
CA PRO A 27 -17.77 1.49 -8.44
C PRO A 27 -17.83 -0.03 -8.53
N SER A 28 -17.26 -0.62 -9.59
CA SER A 28 -17.22 -2.08 -9.82
C SER A 28 -16.02 -2.78 -9.17
N ALA A 29 -15.19 -2.06 -8.39
CA ALA A 29 -14.01 -2.64 -7.78
C ALA A 29 -14.37 -3.66 -6.68
N LEU A 30 -13.78 -4.84 -6.76
CA LEU A 30 -13.82 -5.84 -5.69
C LEU A 30 -12.91 -5.43 -4.55
N ILE A 31 -13.49 -5.03 -3.42
CA ILE A 31 -12.74 -4.52 -2.27
C ILE A 31 -12.10 -5.65 -1.49
N ILE A 32 -10.78 -5.56 -1.34
CA ILE A 32 -9.95 -6.44 -0.51
C ILE A 32 -9.46 -5.64 0.69
N GLN A 33 -9.76 -6.12 1.89
CA GLN A 33 -9.45 -5.43 3.14
C GLN A 33 -8.41 -6.21 3.94
N GLU A 34 -7.38 -5.53 4.40
CA GLU A 34 -6.33 -6.12 5.22
C GLU A 34 -6.03 -5.30 6.48
N ALA A 35 -5.86 -6.01 7.59
CA ALA A 35 -5.35 -5.43 8.84
C ALA A 35 -3.94 -5.98 9.10
N TYR A 36 -2.93 -5.14 8.86
CA TYR A 36 -1.53 -5.52 8.98
C TYR A 36 -0.65 -4.35 9.46
N THR A 37 0.13 -4.57 10.52
CA THR A 37 0.94 -3.54 11.17
C THR A 37 2.39 -3.47 10.66
N GLY A 38 2.88 -4.49 9.97
CA GLY A 38 4.25 -4.55 9.47
C GLY A 38 4.54 -3.58 8.32
N THR A 39 5.81 -3.36 8.06
CA THR A 39 6.31 -2.57 6.92
C THR A 39 6.53 -3.42 5.68
N LYS A 40 6.86 -4.70 5.85
CA LYS A 40 7.12 -5.66 4.76
C LYS A 40 5.84 -6.09 4.04
N VAL A 41 5.98 -6.52 2.79
CA VAL A 41 4.89 -7.12 2.01
C VAL A 41 4.58 -8.53 2.51
N VAL A 42 5.60 -9.29 2.89
CA VAL A 42 5.45 -10.66 3.40
C VAL A 42 4.65 -10.69 4.69
N GLY A 43 3.71 -11.65 4.79
CA GLY A 43 2.80 -11.81 5.93
C GLY A 43 1.47 -11.06 5.78
N ARG A 44 1.24 -10.40 4.65
CA ARG A 44 -0.02 -9.76 4.27
C ARG A 44 -0.87 -10.77 3.50
N LYS A 45 -1.61 -11.59 4.23
CA LYS A 45 -2.34 -12.75 3.67
C LYS A 45 -3.29 -12.39 2.52
N GLU A 46 -4.06 -11.32 2.67
CA GLU A 46 -5.01 -10.89 1.63
C GLU A 46 -4.29 -10.27 0.43
N PHE A 47 -3.18 -9.57 0.67
CA PHE A 47 -2.34 -9.06 -0.41
C PHE A 47 -1.63 -10.18 -1.17
N GLU A 48 -1.11 -11.18 -0.47
CA GLU A 48 -0.48 -12.35 -1.09
C GLU A 48 -1.48 -13.13 -1.96
N LYS A 49 -2.73 -13.29 -1.51
CA LYS A 49 -3.82 -13.87 -2.32
C LYS A 49 -4.11 -13.02 -3.56
N LEU A 50 -4.12 -11.68 -3.41
CA LEU A 50 -4.32 -10.77 -4.53
C LEU A 50 -3.20 -10.94 -5.56
N VAL A 51 -1.93 -10.94 -5.12
CA VAL A 51 -0.74 -11.15 -6.00
C VAL A 51 -0.85 -12.45 -6.80
N GLN A 52 -1.37 -13.52 -6.20
CA GLN A 52 -1.55 -14.81 -6.89
C GLN A 52 -2.76 -14.84 -7.84
N LYS A 53 -3.74 -13.97 -7.62
CA LYS A 53 -5.02 -13.98 -8.34
C LYS A 53 -5.03 -13.07 -9.56
N VAL A 54 -4.32 -11.95 -9.50
CA VAL A 54 -4.30 -10.96 -10.58
C VAL A 54 -3.67 -11.50 -11.85
N LYS A 55 -4.21 -11.06 -12.98
CA LYS A 55 -3.79 -11.49 -14.32
C LYS A 55 -3.50 -10.26 -15.20
N PRO A 56 -2.73 -10.41 -16.28
CA PRO A 56 -2.57 -9.36 -17.28
C PRO A 56 -3.92 -8.77 -17.71
N GLY A 57 -4.02 -7.45 -17.72
CA GLY A 57 -5.25 -6.71 -18.01
C GLY A 57 -6.16 -6.45 -16.80
N ASP A 58 -5.85 -7.01 -15.62
CA ASP A 58 -6.53 -6.62 -14.38
C ASP A 58 -6.02 -5.27 -13.86
N THR A 59 -6.86 -4.59 -13.07
CA THR A 59 -6.54 -3.30 -12.45
C THR A 59 -6.53 -3.44 -10.94
N ILE A 60 -5.50 -2.92 -10.28
CA ILE A 60 -5.44 -2.81 -8.82
C ILE A 60 -5.46 -1.33 -8.43
N VAL A 61 -6.44 -0.94 -7.62
CA VAL A 61 -6.63 0.42 -7.15
C VAL A 61 -6.24 0.53 -5.67
N PHE A 62 -5.35 1.47 -5.38
CA PHE A 62 -4.90 1.84 -4.04
C PHE A 62 -5.31 3.27 -3.71
N ASP A 63 -5.70 3.54 -2.46
CA ASP A 63 -5.93 4.93 -1.99
C ASP A 63 -4.64 5.76 -2.07
N SER A 64 -3.48 5.13 -1.78
CA SER A 64 -2.15 5.73 -1.88
C SER A 64 -1.05 4.66 -2.00
N VAL A 65 0.14 5.08 -2.41
CA VAL A 65 1.36 4.23 -2.50
C VAL A 65 1.63 3.49 -1.19
N SER A 66 1.42 4.13 -0.04
CA SER A 66 1.62 3.52 1.29
C SER A 66 0.71 2.31 1.57
N ARG A 67 -0.37 2.11 0.80
CA ARG A 67 -1.22 0.92 0.91
C ARG A 67 -0.60 -0.27 0.22
N MET A 68 0.07 -0.05 -0.88
CA MET A 68 0.82 -1.08 -1.59
C MET A 68 2.06 -1.48 -0.79
N SER A 69 2.98 -0.58 -0.53
CA SER A 69 4.17 -0.83 0.28
C SER A 69 4.54 0.37 1.17
N ARG A 70 5.18 0.10 2.30
CA ARG A 70 5.85 1.08 3.17
C ARG A 70 7.37 1.00 3.06
N ASN A 71 7.88 0.00 2.35
CA ASN A 71 9.27 -0.12 1.99
C ASN A 71 9.41 0.31 0.54
N ALA A 72 10.21 1.33 0.28
CA ALA A 72 10.35 1.92 -1.04
C ALA A 72 10.90 0.94 -2.07
N ALA A 73 11.95 0.19 -1.70
CA ALA A 73 12.58 -0.78 -2.60
C ALA A 73 11.62 -1.92 -2.97
N GLU A 74 10.97 -2.54 -1.97
CA GLU A 74 9.97 -3.60 -2.22
C GLU A 74 8.79 -3.10 -3.07
N GLY A 75 8.34 -1.86 -2.82
CA GLY A 75 7.25 -1.23 -3.55
C GLY A 75 7.60 -0.99 -5.00
N PHE A 76 8.78 -0.44 -5.25
CA PHE A 76 9.28 -0.16 -6.59
C PHE A 76 9.45 -1.45 -7.43
N GLU A 77 10.07 -2.49 -6.86
CA GLU A 77 10.25 -3.77 -7.53
C GLU A 77 8.91 -4.45 -7.86
N LEU A 78 7.96 -4.38 -6.93
CA LEU A 78 6.62 -4.92 -7.17
C LEU A 78 5.86 -4.12 -8.24
N TYR A 79 6.00 -2.79 -8.25
CA TYR A 79 5.43 -1.93 -9.29
C TYR A 79 5.98 -2.33 -10.66
N LYS A 80 7.32 -2.43 -10.79
CA LYS A 80 8.01 -2.78 -12.03
C LYS A 80 7.54 -4.13 -12.56
N ARG A 81 7.53 -5.14 -11.70
CA ARG A 81 7.07 -6.49 -12.06
C ARG A 81 5.63 -6.48 -12.58
N TRP A 82 4.69 -5.84 -11.88
CA TRP A 82 3.30 -5.79 -12.30
C TRP A 82 3.09 -4.98 -13.57
N TYR A 83 3.87 -3.91 -13.76
CA TYR A 83 3.87 -3.15 -15.00
C TYR A 83 4.30 -4.02 -16.19
N GLU A 84 5.37 -4.80 -16.03
CA GLU A 84 5.89 -5.74 -17.04
C GLU A 84 4.91 -6.90 -17.31
N GLU A 85 4.22 -7.39 -16.29
CA GLU A 85 3.17 -8.40 -16.38
C GLU A 85 1.85 -7.87 -17.00
N GLY A 86 1.76 -6.57 -17.30
CA GLY A 86 0.57 -5.97 -17.92
C GLY A 86 -0.59 -5.76 -16.96
N ILE A 87 -0.33 -5.66 -15.65
CA ILE A 87 -1.31 -5.32 -14.62
C ILE A 87 -1.36 -3.81 -14.49
N GLU A 88 -2.58 -3.25 -14.46
CA GLU A 88 -2.80 -1.82 -14.26
C GLU A 88 -2.78 -1.46 -12.79
N LEU A 89 -1.93 -0.49 -12.40
CA LEU A 89 -1.87 0.05 -11.04
C LEU A 89 -2.40 1.49 -11.04
N VAL A 90 -3.31 1.75 -10.11
CA VAL A 90 -3.92 3.06 -9.91
C VAL A 90 -3.72 3.49 -8.47
N TYR A 91 -3.16 4.69 -8.29
CA TYR A 91 -2.99 5.34 -6.99
C TYR A 91 -3.80 6.62 -7.00
N LEU A 92 -4.85 6.69 -6.17
CA LEU A 92 -5.78 7.82 -6.17
C LEU A 92 -5.12 9.13 -5.73
N LYS A 93 -4.16 9.05 -4.81
CA LYS A 93 -3.45 10.24 -4.31
C LYS A 93 -2.21 10.59 -5.12
N GLU A 94 -1.60 9.63 -5.75
CA GLU A 94 -0.39 9.81 -6.56
C GLU A 94 -0.64 9.40 -8.04
N PRO A 95 -1.55 10.09 -8.75
CA PRO A 95 -1.97 9.67 -10.10
C PRO A 95 -0.85 9.76 -11.14
N SER A 96 0.21 10.53 -10.86
CA SER A 96 1.36 10.71 -11.75
C SER A 96 2.16 9.41 -11.97
N ILE A 97 2.02 8.43 -11.08
CA ILE A 97 2.69 7.12 -11.17
C ILE A 97 1.74 5.98 -11.53
N ASN A 98 0.51 6.28 -11.92
CA ASN A 98 -0.39 5.25 -12.46
C ASN A 98 0.25 4.60 -13.68
N THR A 99 0.12 3.28 -13.82
CA THR A 99 0.75 2.55 -14.94
C THR A 99 0.29 3.03 -16.30
N ALA A 100 -0.95 3.50 -16.43
CA ALA A 100 -1.45 4.14 -17.67
C ALA A 100 -0.66 5.40 -18.03
N VAL A 101 -0.32 6.24 -17.05
CA VAL A 101 0.49 7.45 -17.25
C VAL A 101 1.93 7.07 -17.62
N THR A 102 2.50 6.12 -16.90
CA THR A 102 3.84 5.57 -17.18
C THR A 102 3.92 5.00 -18.60
N ARG A 103 2.92 4.20 -19.00
CA ARG A 103 2.86 3.63 -20.34
C ARG A 103 2.78 4.72 -21.41
N LYS A 104 1.94 5.74 -21.22
CA LYS A 104 1.84 6.87 -22.16
C LYS A 104 3.17 7.62 -22.29
N MET A 105 3.89 7.83 -21.20
CA MET A 105 5.22 8.47 -21.23
C MET A 105 6.23 7.62 -22.00
N LEU A 106 6.22 6.30 -21.80
CA LEU A 106 7.13 5.36 -22.47
C LEU A 106 6.74 5.07 -23.93
N GLN A 107 5.46 5.25 -24.31
CA GLN A 107 5.02 5.15 -25.70
C GLN A 107 5.48 6.34 -26.56
N ASN A 108 5.74 7.49 -25.95
CA ASN A 108 6.28 8.66 -26.64
C ASN A 108 7.78 8.52 -26.92
N ARG A 109 8.24 7.32 -27.26
CA ARG A 109 9.62 7.09 -27.72
C ARG A 109 9.85 7.86 -29.01
N ILE A 110 11.04 8.41 -29.10
CA ILE A 110 11.52 9.04 -30.34
C ILE A 110 11.83 7.88 -31.30
N ASP A 111 11.03 7.76 -32.34
CA ASP A 111 11.25 6.81 -33.45
C ASP A 111 11.56 7.62 -34.71
N ILE A 112 12.82 8.01 -34.85
CA ILE A 112 13.32 8.76 -35.99
C ILE A 112 14.39 7.90 -36.69
N SER A 113 14.06 7.40 -37.86
CA SER A 113 15.04 6.78 -38.76
C SER A 113 15.67 7.89 -39.60
N ILE A 114 16.93 8.18 -39.33
CA ILE A 114 17.70 9.18 -40.11
C ILE A 114 18.56 8.43 -41.13
N HIS A 115 18.33 8.72 -42.40
CA HIS A 115 19.10 8.17 -43.53
C HIS A 115 19.82 9.30 -44.27
N THR A 116 21.08 9.52 -43.94
CA THR A 116 21.92 10.56 -44.55
C THR A 116 22.70 10.05 -45.76
N GLY A 117 22.67 8.73 -46.01
CA GLY A 117 23.48 8.07 -47.03
C GLY A 117 24.91 7.78 -46.56
N LYS A 118 25.27 8.10 -45.34
CA LYS A 118 26.56 7.79 -44.72
C LYS A 118 26.33 6.95 -43.46
N ASP A 119 26.77 5.69 -43.51
CA ASP A 119 26.56 4.70 -42.43
C ASP A 119 27.08 5.18 -41.05
N SER A 120 28.21 5.86 -40.99
CA SER A 120 28.75 6.42 -39.75
C SER A 120 27.89 7.51 -39.14
N THR A 121 27.28 8.36 -39.98
CA THR A 121 26.39 9.43 -39.55
C THR A 121 25.06 8.85 -39.07
N ASP A 122 24.53 7.88 -39.79
CA ASP A 122 23.27 7.21 -39.44
C ASP A 122 23.39 6.48 -38.11
N LYS A 123 24.48 5.77 -37.87
CA LYS A 123 24.79 5.13 -36.59
C LYS A 123 24.91 6.14 -35.44
N PHE A 124 25.56 7.28 -35.69
CA PHE A 124 25.67 8.34 -34.68
C PHE A 124 24.29 8.84 -34.22
N PHE A 125 23.41 9.19 -35.18
CA PHE A 125 22.07 9.67 -34.87
C PHE A 125 21.24 8.58 -34.18
N THR A 126 21.32 7.31 -34.59
CA THR A 126 20.64 6.19 -33.92
C THR A 126 21.08 6.09 -32.46
N SER A 127 22.36 6.18 -32.18
CA SER A 127 22.89 6.13 -30.81
C SER A 127 22.38 7.29 -29.93
N ILE A 128 22.24 8.50 -30.51
CA ILE A 128 21.65 9.65 -29.80
C ILE A 128 20.18 9.38 -29.46
N VAL A 129 19.40 8.89 -30.41
CA VAL A 129 17.97 8.59 -30.20
C VAL A 129 17.80 7.51 -29.15
N GLU A 130 18.61 6.45 -29.20
CA GLU A 130 18.61 5.39 -28.18
C GLU A 130 18.96 5.94 -26.78
N ALA A 131 20.00 6.79 -26.67
CA ALA A 131 20.39 7.42 -25.41
C ALA A 131 19.28 8.33 -24.86
N MET A 132 18.59 9.09 -25.72
CA MET A 132 17.45 9.93 -25.32
C MET A 132 16.26 9.09 -24.82
N ASN A 133 15.96 7.99 -25.49
CA ASN A 133 14.91 7.07 -25.06
C ASN A 133 15.26 6.39 -23.72
N GLN A 134 16.52 6.03 -23.51
CA GLN A 134 16.98 5.49 -22.24
C GLN A 134 16.85 6.52 -21.11
N LEU A 135 17.29 7.76 -21.33
CA LEU A 135 17.14 8.83 -20.35
C LEU A 135 15.66 9.08 -19.99
N GLN A 136 14.76 9.00 -20.96
CA GLN A 136 13.33 9.12 -20.70
C GLN A 136 12.80 7.98 -19.81
N MET A 137 13.25 6.74 -20.03
CA MET A 137 12.91 5.60 -19.17
C MET A 137 13.43 5.79 -17.75
N ASP A 138 14.69 6.21 -17.62
CA ASP A 138 15.32 6.42 -16.32
C ASP A 138 14.57 7.49 -15.51
N ASN A 139 14.20 8.61 -16.14
CA ASN A 139 13.40 9.67 -15.52
C ASN A 139 12.02 9.17 -15.06
N VAL A 140 11.36 8.30 -15.80
CA VAL A 140 10.07 7.72 -15.41
C VAL A 140 10.25 6.82 -14.18
N TYR A 141 11.26 5.96 -14.17
CA TYR A 141 11.53 5.09 -13.03
C TYR A 141 11.96 5.86 -11.79
N GLU A 142 12.74 6.93 -11.95
CA GLU A 142 13.12 7.80 -10.85
C GLU A 142 11.90 8.45 -10.18
N ARG A 143 10.96 8.97 -10.95
CA ARG A 143 9.69 9.54 -10.43
C ARG A 143 8.86 8.51 -9.66
N ILE A 144 8.79 7.28 -10.14
CA ILE A 144 8.08 6.20 -9.43
C ILE A 144 8.79 5.90 -8.12
N LYS A 145 10.11 5.78 -8.15
CA LYS A 145 10.93 5.54 -6.96
C LYS A 145 10.78 6.66 -5.93
N GLU A 146 10.82 7.92 -6.35
CA GLU A 146 10.61 9.08 -5.49
C GLU A 146 9.25 9.03 -4.77
N ALA A 147 8.17 8.60 -5.42
CA ALA A 147 6.86 8.48 -4.79
C ALA A 147 6.86 7.42 -3.67
N PHE A 148 7.56 6.30 -3.86
CA PHE A 148 7.73 5.29 -2.83
C PHE A 148 8.64 5.77 -1.70
N ASP A 149 9.76 6.43 -2.02
CA ASP A 149 10.68 7.02 -1.05
C ASP A 149 9.98 8.08 -0.18
N GLN A 150 9.16 8.94 -0.79
CA GLN A 150 8.37 9.93 -0.07
C GLN A 150 7.37 9.26 0.88
N SER A 151 6.68 8.21 0.43
CA SER A 151 5.76 7.45 1.26
C SER A 151 6.45 6.79 2.46
N GLN A 152 7.67 6.27 2.28
CA GLN A 152 8.47 5.71 3.37
C GLN A 152 8.90 6.79 4.35
N LYS A 153 9.41 7.93 3.88
CA LYS A 153 9.79 9.07 4.73
C LYS A 153 8.64 9.54 5.62
N GLU A 154 7.42 9.61 5.10
CA GLU A 154 6.25 9.99 5.90
C GLU A 154 5.99 9.03 7.07
N VAL A 155 6.20 7.73 6.87
CA VAL A 155 6.08 6.72 7.93
C VAL A 155 7.19 6.87 8.96
N ASP A 156 8.43 7.07 8.52
CA ASP A 156 9.60 7.22 9.38
C ASP A 156 9.50 8.50 10.21
N ASP A 157 9.07 9.60 9.61
CA ASP A 157 8.82 10.87 10.31
C ASP A 157 7.70 10.73 11.36
N LEU A 158 6.62 10.00 11.06
CA LEU A 158 5.56 9.73 12.01
C LEU A 158 6.09 8.92 13.21
N HIS A 159 6.90 7.92 12.97
CA HIS A 159 7.54 7.11 14.02
C HIS A 159 8.46 7.98 14.89
N LYS A 160 9.29 8.82 14.25
CA LYS A 160 10.21 9.73 14.94
C LYS A 160 9.44 10.71 15.83
N ARG A 161 8.44 11.42 15.29
CA ARG A 161 7.60 12.36 16.07
C ARG A 161 6.90 11.68 17.24
N THR A 162 6.42 10.44 17.03
CA THR A 162 5.77 9.65 18.09
C THR A 162 6.76 9.31 19.19
N SER A 163 7.98 8.87 18.84
CA SER A 163 9.04 8.56 19.79
C SER A 163 9.48 9.81 20.57
N GLU A 164 9.68 10.93 19.89
CA GLU A 164 10.04 12.22 20.50
C GLU A 164 8.93 12.71 21.45
N GLY A 165 7.66 12.58 21.05
CA GLY A 165 6.50 12.91 21.90
C GLY A 165 6.44 12.04 23.16
N ILE A 166 6.73 10.75 23.05
CA ILE A 166 6.82 9.83 24.19
C ILE A 166 7.98 10.25 25.13
N GLN A 167 9.13 10.58 24.57
CA GLN A 167 10.29 11.01 25.36
C GLN A 167 10.02 12.33 26.09
N THR A 168 9.40 13.29 25.41
CA THR A 168 8.98 14.57 25.99
C THR A 168 8.00 14.36 27.15
N ALA A 169 7.01 13.47 26.96
CA ALA A 169 6.06 13.14 28.01
C ALA A 169 6.72 12.46 29.22
N ARG A 170 7.71 11.58 29.00
CA ARG A 170 8.52 10.98 30.07
C ARG A 170 9.32 12.02 30.84
N ASN A 171 9.97 12.94 30.14
CA ASN A 171 10.75 14.03 30.77
C ASN A 171 9.87 14.96 31.58
N ALA A 172 8.59 15.15 31.17
CA ALA A 172 7.59 15.90 31.89
C ALA A 172 6.91 15.10 33.04
N GLY A 173 7.44 13.92 33.39
CA GLY A 173 6.90 13.08 34.48
C GLY A 173 5.51 12.45 34.17
N LYS A 174 5.04 12.51 32.92
CA LYS A 174 3.75 11.91 32.55
C LYS A 174 3.85 10.40 32.51
N GLN A 175 2.86 9.71 33.07
CA GLN A 175 2.74 8.26 32.99
C GLN A 175 2.50 7.85 31.54
N ILE A 176 3.38 6.98 31.01
CA ILE A 176 3.27 6.42 29.66
C ILE A 176 3.06 4.92 29.76
N GLY A 177 1.97 4.47 29.17
CA GLY A 177 1.54 3.07 29.27
C GLY A 177 0.84 2.74 30.58
N GLN A 178 0.65 1.44 30.81
CA GLN A 178 -0.02 0.95 32.00
C GLN A 178 0.93 0.96 33.21
N VAL A 179 0.46 1.41 34.36
CA VAL A 179 1.21 1.33 35.61
C VAL A 179 1.36 -0.15 35.99
N LYS A 180 2.58 -0.56 36.39
CA LYS A 180 2.85 -1.92 36.84
C LYS A 180 1.92 -2.28 38.01
N GLY A 181 1.13 -3.35 37.88
CA GLY A 181 0.16 -3.77 38.89
C GLY A 181 -1.22 -3.14 38.78
N ALA A 182 -1.44 -2.16 37.90
CA ALA A 182 -2.76 -1.61 37.69
C ALA A 182 -3.67 -2.56 36.91
N THR A 183 -4.88 -2.78 37.41
CA THR A 183 -5.89 -3.58 36.71
C THR A 183 -6.59 -2.72 35.65
N LEU A 184 -6.59 -3.18 34.41
CA LEU A 184 -7.33 -2.50 33.34
C LEU A 184 -8.83 -2.61 33.57
N HIS A 185 -9.49 -1.49 33.83
CA HIS A 185 -10.95 -1.40 33.84
C HIS A 185 -11.49 -1.36 32.40
N ILE A 186 -11.67 -2.54 31.78
CA ILE A 186 -12.25 -2.65 30.47
C ILE A 186 -13.76 -2.47 30.58
N LYS A 187 -14.29 -1.34 30.10
CA LYS A 187 -15.73 -1.01 30.14
C LYS A 187 -16.65 -2.11 29.59
N LYS A 188 -16.15 -2.90 28.61
CA LYS A 188 -16.87 -4.04 28.02
C LYS A 188 -16.77 -5.34 28.82
N LYS A 189 -15.92 -5.42 29.84
CA LYS A 189 -15.71 -6.68 30.59
C LYS A 189 -16.94 -7.11 31.39
N ALA A 190 -17.59 -6.18 32.06
CA ALA A 190 -18.80 -6.47 32.86
C ALA A 190 -19.95 -6.98 31.98
N PRO A 191 -20.39 -6.28 30.90
CA PRO A 191 -21.47 -6.77 30.06
C PRO A 191 -21.13 -8.08 29.32
N ILE A 192 -19.88 -8.29 28.91
CA ILE A 192 -19.46 -9.56 28.29
C ILE A 192 -19.51 -10.71 29.33
N LYS A 193 -19.04 -10.47 30.54
CA LYS A 193 -19.09 -11.46 31.63
C LYS A 193 -20.53 -11.86 31.97
N GLU A 194 -21.47 -10.91 31.97
CA GLU A 194 -22.89 -11.18 32.16
C GLU A 194 -23.47 -11.96 30.96
N GLN A 195 -23.12 -11.62 29.73
CA GLN A 195 -23.54 -12.39 28.55
C GLN A 195 -23.03 -13.84 28.59
N ILE A 196 -21.77 -14.06 28.97
CA ILE A 196 -21.20 -15.39 29.13
C ILE A 196 -21.97 -16.17 30.19
N LYS A 197 -22.18 -15.61 31.38
CA LYS A 197 -22.95 -16.23 32.46
C LYS A 197 -24.37 -16.60 32.03
N ARG A 198 -25.01 -15.75 31.19
CA ARG A 198 -26.38 -15.95 30.75
C ARG A 198 -26.50 -17.03 29.68
N LYS A 199 -25.46 -17.31 28.93
CA LYS A 199 -25.46 -18.19 27.76
C LYS A 199 -24.75 -19.52 28.02
N SER A 200 -23.75 -19.59 28.89
CA SER A 200 -22.95 -20.77 29.13
C SER A 200 -23.70 -21.86 29.91
N LYS A 201 -23.57 -23.10 29.46
CA LYS A 201 -24.08 -24.28 30.15
C LYS A 201 -23.53 -24.40 31.57
N SER A 202 -22.34 -23.89 31.86
CA SER A 202 -21.75 -23.85 33.18
C SER A 202 -22.52 -22.94 34.16
N PHE A 203 -23.48 -22.16 33.69
CA PHE A 203 -24.37 -21.26 34.47
C PHE A 203 -25.83 -21.37 34.02
N ASP A 204 -26.29 -22.60 33.74
CA ASP A 204 -27.67 -22.92 33.32
C ASP A 204 -28.10 -22.34 31.95
N GLY A 205 -27.12 -21.92 31.11
CA GLY A 205 -27.34 -21.49 29.71
C GLY A 205 -27.39 -22.67 28.74
N THR A 206 -27.51 -22.36 27.45
CA THR A 206 -27.67 -23.36 26.38
C THR A 206 -26.40 -23.59 25.53
N TYR A 207 -25.40 -22.74 25.64
CA TYR A 207 -24.18 -22.77 24.80
C TYR A 207 -23.01 -23.44 25.55
N THR A 208 -22.23 -24.24 24.82
CA THR A 208 -20.95 -24.77 25.36
C THR A 208 -19.89 -23.65 25.37
N ASP A 209 -18.81 -23.82 26.15
CA ASP A 209 -17.71 -22.83 26.22
C ASP A 209 -16.98 -22.67 24.88
N ALA A 210 -17.14 -23.61 23.95
CA ALA A 210 -16.61 -23.53 22.58
C ALA A 210 -17.49 -22.68 21.64
N ASP A 211 -18.75 -22.43 22.01
CA ASP A 211 -19.74 -21.68 21.23
C ASP A 211 -19.83 -20.20 21.64
N LEU A 212 -19.14 -19.80 22.73
CA LEU A 212 -19.11 -18.48 23.35
C LEU A 212 -17.85 -17.71 22.97
#